data_89def827e13e16fb0d39d55a1d4ecd6f
#
_entry.id   89def827e13e16fb0d39d55a1d4ecd6f
#
_cell.length_a   1.000
_cell.length_b   1.000
_cell.length_c   1.000
_cell.angle_alpha   90.00
_cell.angle_beta   90.00
_cell.angle_gamma   90.00
#
_symmetry.space_group_name_H-M   'P 1'
#
loop_
_entity.id
_entity.type
_entity.pdbx_description
1 polymer ?
#
loop_
_entity_poly.entity_id
_entity_poly.type
_entity_poly.pdbx_seq_one_letter_code
_entity_poly.pdbx_strand_id
1 'polypeptide(L)'
;MLKGIAVALAATIGIGAGALTATAAQAAPEMVANHNQYSPGTIVVKTNERRLYLILDADHAMRYPVGVGKAGKQWAGTTRIDGKYRNPAWSPPAEVKHDKPHMPDVIPGGAPSNPMGVAAMTLAGGEYAIHGTNRPGSVGGFVSYGCIRMLNGDISDLYQRVSIGTTVVVTH
;
A
#
# COMPACT_ATOMS: atom_id res chain seq x y z
N MET A 1 69.95 35.36 29.12
CA MET A 1 69.37 34.03 29.26
C MET A 1 67.83 34.17 29.18
N LEU A 2 67.24 34.05 28.03
CA LEU A 2 65.80 34.06 27.87
C LEU A 2 65.31 32.63 27.49
N LYS A 3 64.47 32.04 28.37
CA LYS A 3 63.84 30.74 28.13
C LYS A 3 62.53 31.01 27.39
N GLY A 4 62.42 30.54 26.15
CA GLY A 4 61.21 30.57 25.36
C GLY A 4 60.29 29.41 25.83
N ILE A 5 59.04 29.77 26.09
CA ILE A 5 57.96 28.82 26.38
C ILE A 5 57.23 28.51 25.07
N ALA A 6 57.29 27.27 24.59
CA ALA A 6 56.51 26.82 23.46
C ALA A 6 55.10 26.40 23.94
N VAL A 7 54.08 27.09 23.42
CA VAL A 7 52.68 26.71 23.65
C VAL A 7 52.26 25.78 22.51
N ALA A 8 51.96 24.53 22.84
CA ALA A 8 51.38 23.56 21.90
C ALA A 8 49.87 23.73 21.84
N LEU A 9 49.38 24.09 20.67
CA LEU A 9 47.92 24.18 20.36
C LEU A 9 47.41 22.80 19.95
N ALA A 10 46.63 22.17 20.80
CA ALA A 10 45.96 20.90 20.49
C ALA A 10 44.64 21.21 19.71
N ALA A 11 44.61 20.83 18.43
CA ALA A 11 43.42 20.89 17.63
C ALA A 11 42.57 19.62 17.87
N THR A 12 41.43 19.77 18.51
CA THR A 12 40.42 18.69 18.65
C THR A 12 39.55 18.63 17.39
N ILE A 13 39.77 17.58 16.59
CA ILE A 13 38.90 17.26 15.45
C ILE A 13 37.63 16.58 15.98
N GLY A 14 36.53 17.30 16.04
CA GLY A 14 35.22 16.75 16.36
C GLY A 14 34.67 15.94 15.19
N ILE A 15 34.64 14.62 15.29
CA ILE A 15 33.98 13.74 14.34
C ILE A 15 32.48 13.81 14.65
N GLY A 16 31.75 14.63 13.85
CA GLY A 16 30.29 14.65 13.88
C GLY A 16 29.74 13.36 13.29
N ALA A 17 29.21 12.47 14.14
CA ALA A 17 28.46 11.30 13.70
C ALA A 17 27.12 11.77 13.11
N GLY A 18 27.03 11.94 11.78
CA GLY A 18 25.78 12.14 11.08
C GLY A 18 24.92 10.86 11.18
N ALA A 19 23.85 10.93 11.93
CA ALA A 19 22.84 9.87 11.93
C ALA A 19 22.17 9.79 10.55
N LEU A 20 22.53 8.79 9.75
CA LEU A 20 21.81 8.43 8.53
C LEU A 20 20.44 7.88 8.95
N THR A 21 19.42 8.71 8.89
CA THR A 21 18.04 8.24 8.98
C THR A 21 17.73 7.45 7.73
N ALA A 22 17.79 6.12 7.79
CA ALA A 22 17.30 5.25 6.75
C ALA A 22 15.78 5.44 6.67
N THR A 23 15.31 6.24 5.68
CA THR A 23 13.91 6.18 5.26
C THR A 23 13.67 4.76 4.77
N ALA A 24 12.77 4.03 5.44
CA ALA A 24 12.33 2.73 4.94
C ALA A 24 11.77 2.94 3.54
N ALA A 25 12.54 2.56 2.53
CA ALA A 25 12.08 2.57 1.15
C ALA A 25 10.88 1.62 1.08
N GLN A 26 9.69 2.16 0.83
CA GLN A 26 8.54 1.33 0.53
C GLN A 26 8.88 0.55 -0.74
N ALA A 27 8.82 -0.78 -0.66
CA ALA A 27 9.20 -1.64 -1.76
C ALA A 27 8.35 -1.27 -2.99
N ALA A 28 9.02 -0.90 -4.09
CA ALA A 28 8.37 -0.67 -5.38
C ALA A 28 7.78 -1.98 -5.92
N PRO A 29 6.85 -1.92 -6.89
CA PRO A 29 6.41 -3.11 -7.63
C PRO A 29 7.61 -3.85 -8.19
N GLU A 30 7.65 -5.15 -8.04
CA GLU A 30 8.74 -5.97 -8.54
C GLU A 30 8.24 -7.21 -9.27
N MET A 31 8.94 -7.60 -10.32
CA MET A 31 8.69 -8.87 -11.00
C MET A 31 9.34 -9.99 -10.19
N VAL A 32 8.56 -11.01 -9.85
CA VAL A 32 8.99 -12.17 -9.06
C VAL A 32 8.62 -13.47 -9.77
N ALA A 33 9.29 -14.57 -9.40
CA ALA A 33 8.88 -15.89 -9.86
C ALA A 33 7.43 -16.19 -9.41
N ASN A 34 6.64 -16.73 -10.33
CA ASN A 34 5.27 -17.14 -10.05
C ASN A 34 5.27 -18.53 -9.39
N HIS A 35 4.91 -18.58 -8.13
CA HIS A 35 4.70 -19.82 -7.38
C HIS A 35 3.21 -20.11 -7.17
N ASN A 36 2.32 -19.40 -7.85
CA ASN A 36 0.88 -19.53 -7.73
C ASN A 36 0.33 -20.31 -8.93
N GLN A 37 -0.61 -21.23 -8.69
CA GLN A 37 -1.25 -22.04 -9.74
C GLN A 37 -2.50 -21.36 -10.30
N TYR A 38 -2.46 -20.03 -10.48
CA TYR A 38 -3.56 -19.25 -11.03
C TYR A 38 -3.26 -18.83 -12.47
N SER A 39 -4.32 -18.70 -13.27
CA SER A 39 -4.19 -18.29 -14.67
C SER A 39 -3.63 -16.87 -14.81
N PRO A 40 -2.89 -16.59 -15.87
CA PRO A 40 -2.45 -15.23 -16.22
C PRO A 40 -3.63 -14.23 -16.19
N GLY A 41 -3.36 -13.02 -15.72
CA GLY A 41 -4.36 -11.97 -15.52
C GLY A 41 -5.08 -12.04 -14.15
N THR A 42 -4.92 -13.10 -13.37
CA THR A 42 -5.51 -13.20 -12.03
C THR A 42 -4.75 -12.34 -11.05
N ILE A 43 -5.48 -11.65 -10.17
CA ILE A 43 -4.94 -10.99 -8.97
C ILE A 43 -5.03 -11.98 -7.79
N VAL A 44 -3.91 -12.19 -7.09
CA VAL A 44 -3.85 -13.00 -5.87
C VAL A 44 -3.40 -12.11 -4.72
N VAL A 45 -4.22 -12.00 -3.68
CA VAL A 45 -3.88 -11.26 -2.45
C VAL A 45 -3.61 -12.26 -1.34
N LYS A 46 -2.39 -12.28 -0.81
CA LYS A 46 -2.02 -13.06 0.36
C LYS A 46 -1.98 -12.14 1.58
N THR A 47 -3.00 -12.22 2.41
CA THR A 47 -3.19 -11.26 3.51
C THR A 47 -2.14 -11.40 4.60
N ASN A 48 -1.69 -12.62 4.91
CA ASN A 48 -0.61 -12.87 5.87
C ASN A 48 0.74 -12.31 5.41
N GLU A 49 1.00 -12.29 4.09
CA GLU A 49 2.20 -11.69 3.50
C GLU A 49 2.07 -10.17 3.33
N ARG A 50 0.84 -9.64 3.33
CA ARG A 50 0.50 -8.25 2.97
C ARG A 50 1.06 -7.92 1.58
N ARG A 51 0.78 -8.83 0.64
CA ARG A 51 1.22 -8.74 -0.76
C ARG A 51 0.06 -9.03 -1.70
N LEU A 52 0.08 -8.34 -2.83
CA LEU A 52 -0.77 -8.58 -3.98
C LEU A 52 0.11 -9.01 -5.15
N TYR A 53 -0.29 -10.05 -5.83
CA TYR A 53 0.38 -10.59 -7.01
C TYR A 53 -0.55 -10.50 -8.21
N LEU A 54 -0.12 -9.85 -9.27
CA LEU A 54 -0.75 -9.97 -10.59
C LEU A 54 0.00 -11.05 -11.37
N ILE A 55 -0.67 -12.13 -11.68
CA ILE A 55 -0.07 -13.24 -12.46
C ILE A 55 0.10 -12.77 -13.89
N LEU A 56 1.35 -12.75 -14.39
CA LEU A 56 1.67 -12.33 -15.74
C LEU A 56 1.67 -13.51 -16.72
N ASP A 57 2.31 -14.58 -16.31
CA ASP A 57 2.42 -15.84 -17.07
C ASP A 57 2.69 -17.03 -16.10
N ALA A 58 3.09 -18.18 -16.66
CA ALA A 58 3.38 -19.38 -15.87
C ALA A 58 4.54 -19.16 -14.88
N ASP A 59 5.51 -18.35 -15.26
CA ASP A 59 6.79 -18.20 -14.55
C ASP A 59 6.92 -16.89 -13.78
N HIS A 60 6.09 -15.88 -14.10
CA HIS A 60 6.25 -14.51 -13.57
C HIS A 60 4.95 -13.93 -12.97
N ALA A 61 5.13 -13.19 -11.92
CA ALA A 61 4.08 -12.34 -11.32
C ALA A 61 4.65 -10.95 -10.96
N MET A 62 3.80 -9.92 -11.04
CA MET A 62 4.12 -8.61 -10.51
C MET A 62 3.65 -8.54 -9.06
N ARG A 63 4.56 -8.29 -8.13
CA ARG A 63 4.30 -8.23 -6.68
C ARG A 63 4.23 -6.79 -6.20
N TYR A 64 3.18 -6.48 -5.43
CA TYR A 64 2.96 -5.17 -4.81
C TYR A 64 2.83 -5.29 -3.29
N PRO A 65 3.39 -4.36 -2.51
CA PRO A 65 3.08 -4.25 -1.09
C PRO A 65 1.65 -3.75 -0.91
N VAL A 66 0.91 -4.31 0.05
CA VAL A 66 -0.47 -3.88 0.33
C VAL A 66 -0.75 -3.77 1.83
N GLY A 67 -1.68 -2.88 2.20
CA GLY A 67 -2.34 -2.91 3.50
C GLY A 67 -3.63 -3.73 3.38
N VAL A 68 -3.92 -4.55 4.39
CA VAL A 68 -5.04 -5.49 4.40
C VAL A 68 -5.93 -5.30 5.63
N GLY A 69 -6.99 -6.08 5.74
CA GLY A 69 -7.91 -6.05 6.88
C GLY A 69 -7.23 -6.19 8.22
N LYS A 70 -7.60 -5.33 9.19
CA LYS A 70 -7.22 -5.47 10.60
C LYS A 70 -7.78 -6.79 11.18
N ALA A 71 -7.39 -7.16 12.40
CA ALA A 71 -7.90 -8.34 13.09
C ALA A 71 -9.45 -8.34 13.08
N GLY A 72 -10.05 -9.47 12.72
CA GLY A 72 -11.50 -9.63 12.58
C GLY A 72 -12.11 -9.00 11.32
N LYS A 73 -11.29 -8.38 10.44
CA LYS A 73 -11.71 -7.77 9.17
C LYS A 73 -10.98 -8.36 7.95
N GLN A 74 -10.28 -9.46 8.15
CA GLN A 74 -9.71 -10.21 7.04
C GLN A 74 -10.75 -11.17 6.47
N TRP A 75 -10.68 -11.40 5.19
CA TRP A 75 -11.53 -12.34 4.46
C TRP A 75 -10.72 -13.12 3.44
N ALA A 76 -11.22 -14.25 3.04
CA ALA A 76 -10.67 -15.08 1.98
C ALA A 76 -11.80 -15.50 1.03
N GLY A 77 -11.46 -15.72 -0.22
CA GLY A 77 -12.42 -16.13 -1.24
C GLY A 77 -12.04 -15.64 -2.63
N THR A 78 -12.91 -15.92 -3.58
CA THR A 78 -12.74 -15.50 -4.98
C THR A 78 -13.83 -14.52 -5.36
N THR A 79 -13.45 -13.43 -5.99
CA THR A 79 -14.32 -12.40 -6.53
C THR A 79 -13.78 -11.90 -7.86
N ARG A 80 -14.30 -10.78 -8.36
CA ARG A 80 -13.80 -10.12 -9.56
C ARG A 80 -13.92 -8.60 -9.41
N ILE A 81 -13.14 -7.87 -10.19
CA ILE A 81 -13.30 -6.43 -10.33
C ILE A 81 -14.63 -6.17 -11.05
N ASP A 82 -15.50 -5.36 -10.46
CA ASP A 82 -16.79 -4.96 -11.06
C ASP A 82 -16.87 -3.47 -11.40
N GLY A 83 -15.92 -2.66 -10.92
CA GLY A 83 -15.85 -1.24 -11.24
C GLY A 83 -14.41 -0.71 -11.14
N LYS A 84 -14.12 0.32 -11.95
CA LYS A 84 -12.81 0.99 -11.99
C LYS A 84 -13.01 2.50 -12.01
N TYR A 85 -12.44 3.21 -11.05
CA TYR A 85 -12.67 4.64 -10.84
C TYR A 85 -11.35 5.38 -10.62
N ARG A 86 -11.17 6.51 -11.28
CA ARG A 86 -10.08 7.46 -11.03
C ARG A 86 -10.57 8.58 -10.12
N ASN A 87 -9.75 8.93 -9.13
CA ASN A 87 -10.08 9.96 -8.12
C ASN A 87 -11.53 9.80 -7.61
N PRO A 88 -11.93 8.60 -7.10
CA PRO A 88 -13.30 8.37 -6.68
C PRO A 88 -13.65 9.22 -5.46
N ALA A 89 -14.86 9.76 -5.41
CA ALA A 89 -15.42 10.20 -4.15
C ALA A 89 -15.60 8.98 -3.23
N TRP A 90 -15.55 9.20 -1.92
CA TRP A 90 -15.69 8.13 -0.95
C TRP A 90 -16.73 8.46 0.12
N SER A 91 -17.67 7.55 0.30
CA SER A 91 -18.62 7.57 1.42
C SER A 91 -18.20 6.50 2.43
N PRO A 92 -18.00 6.86 3.71
CA PRO A 92 -17.63 5.89 4.73
C PRO A 92 -18.73 4.83 4.88
N PRO A 93 -18.38 3.52 4.84
CA PRO A 93 -19.30 2.46 5.23
C PRO A 93 -19.83 2.66 6.66
N ALA A 94 -21.00 2.08 6.96
CA ALA A 94 -21.66 2.24 8.26
C ALA A 94 -20.75 1.92 9.46
N GLU A 95 -19.95 0.86 9.34
CA GLU A 95 -18.99 0.48 10.38
C GLU A 95 -17.89 1.54 10.60
N VAL A 96 -17.38 2.13 9.52
CA VAL A 96 -16.39 3.22 9.62
C VAL A 96 -17.02 4.45 10.25
N LYS A 97 -18.27 4.76 9.92
CA LYS A 97 -19.05 5.84 10.53
C LYS A 97 -19.29 5.60 12.01
N HIS A 98 -19.61 4.37 12.41
CA HIS A 98 -19.76 3.99 13.81
C HIS A 98 -18.45 4.25 14.60
N ASP A 99 -17.32 3.80 14.09
CA ASP A 99 -16.01 3.99 14.73
C ASP A 99 -15.52 5.46 14.69
N LYS A 100 -16.02 6.25 13.74
CA LYS A 100 -15.62 7.64 13.49
C LYS A 100 -16.82 8.52 13.17
N PRO A 101 -17.67 8.84 14.15
CA PRO A 101 -18.97 9.51 13.95
C PRO A 101 -18.87 10.93 13.36
N HIS A 102 -17.72 11.59 13.53
CA HIS A 102 -17.50 12.95 13.00
C HIS A 102 -16.98 12.97 11.55
N MET A 103 -16.86 11.80 10.90
CA MET A 103 -16.40 11.75 9.53
C MET A 103 -17.48 12.25 8.56
N PRO A 104 -17.15 13.08 7.54
CA PRO A 104 -18.12 13.54 6.56
C PRO A 104 -18.84 12.38 5.86
N ASP A 105 -20.07 12.60 5.40
CA ASP A 105 -20.85 11.60 4.64
C ASP A 105 -20.22 11.27 3.31
N VAL A 106 -19.59 12.27 2.69
CA VAL A 106 -18.85 12.11 1.43
C VAL A 106 -17.55 12.90 1.49
N ILE A 107 -16.47 12.28 1.09
CA ILE A 107 -15.19 12.95 0.86
C ILE A 107 -14.96 13.00 -0.66
N PRO A 108 -14.83 14.20 -1.27
CA PRO A 108 -14.67 14.35 -2.71
C PRO A 108 -13.44 13.62 -3.24
N GLY A 109 -13.51 13.19 -4.50
CA GLY A 109 -12.37 12.62 -5.21
C GLY A 109 -11.24 13.64 -5.33
N GLY A 110 -10.00 13.17 -5.16
CA GLY A 110 -8.82 14.03 -5.19
C GLY A 110 -8.57 14.86 -3.93
N ALA A 111 -9.50 14.90 -2.97
CA ALA A 111 -9.26 15.59 -1.70
C ALA A 111 -8.10 14.93 -0.92
N PRO A 112 -7.19 15.70 -0.30
CA PRO A 112 -6.07 15.14 0.49
C PRO A 112 -6.52 14.24 1.64
N SER A 113 -7.74 14.42 2.15
CA SER A 113 -8.35 13.60 3.20
C SER A 113 -9.00 12.32 2.67
N ASN A 114 -9.12 12.14 1.34
CA ASN A 114 -9.80 10.98 0.77
C ASN A 114 -8.94 9.71 0.92
N PRO A 115 -9.42 8.69 1.65
CA PRO A 115 -8.65 7.49 1.90
C PRO A 115 -8.50 6.56 0.68
N MET A 116 -9.27 6.79 -0.40
CA MET A 116 -9.20 5.96 -1.62
C MET A 116 -7.99 6.29 -2.52
N GLY A 117 -7.33 7.43 -2.26
CA GLY A 117 -6.20 7.86 -3.10
C GLY A 117 -6.63 8.20 -4.52
N VAL A 118 -5.74 7.91 -5.48
CA VAL A 118 -5.89 8.34 -6.89
C VAL A 118 -6.75 7.40 -7.75
N ALA A 119 -6.98 6.17 -7.31
CA ALA A 119 -7.79 5.20 -8.04
C ALA A 119 -8.36 4.12 -7.11
N ALA A 120 -9.46 3.53 -7.50
CA ALA A 120 -10.07 2.38 -6.86
C ALA A 120 -10.68 1.42 -7.88
N MET A 121 -10.66 0.13 -7.52
CA MET A 121 -11.31 -0.97 -8.23
C MET A 121 -12.21 -1.69 -7.23
N THR A 122 -13.54 -1.62 -7.43
CA THR A 122 -14.50 -2.30 -6.57
C THR A 122 -14.54 -3.80 -6.86
N LEU A 123 -14.90 -4.58 -5.85
CA LEU A 123 -14.96 -6.03 -5.90
C LEU A 123 -16.40 -6.51 -5.83
N ALA A 124 -16.78 -7.39 -6.74
CA ALA A 124 -18.15 -7.90 -6.86
C ALA A 124 -18.60 -8.62 -5.58
N GLY A 125 -19.87 -8.41 -5.22
CA GLY A 125 -20.52 -9.09 -4.09
C GLY A 125 -20.17 -8.52 -2.72
N GLY A 126 -19.50 -7.37 -2.64
CA GLY A 126 -19.10 -6.84 -1.36
C GLY A 126 -18.88 -5.33 -1.32
N GLU A 127 -18.52 -4.89 -0.13
CA GLU A 127 -18.17 -3.51 0.17
C GLU A 127 -16.67 -3.23 0.04
N TYR A 128 -15.93 -4.17 -0.58
CA TYR A 128 -14.47 -4.12 -0.65
C TYR A 128 -13.97 -3.57 -1.97
N ALA A 129 -12.78 -2.98 -1.91
CA ALA A 129 -12.09 -2.45 -3.07
C ALA A 129 -10.57 -2.66 -2.93
N ILE A 130 -9.88 -2.66 -4.07
CA ILE A 130 -8.44 -2.44 -4.17
C ILE A 130 -8.26 -0.96 -4.52
N HIS A 131 -7.55 -0.18 -3.69
CA HIS A 131 -7.50 1.27 -3.85
C HIS A 131 -6.17 1.88 -3.41
N GLY A 132 -5.92 3.10 -3.84
CA GLY A 132 -4.79 3.91 -3.38
C GLY A 132 -4.91 4.35 -1.92
N THR A 133 -4.17 5.35 -1.52
CA THR A 133 -4.24 5.83 -0.13
C THR A 133 -3.77 7.27 0.03
N ASN A 134 -4.33 7.97 1.01
CA ASN A 134 -3.78 9.21 1.54
C ASN A 134 -2.83 8.98 2.73
N ARG A 135 -2.57 7.71 3.11
CA ARG A 135 -1.68 7.33 4.21
C ARG A 135 -0.68 6.26 3.75
N PRO A 136 0.35 6.64 2.98
CA PRO A 136 1.30 5.68 2.40
C PRO A 136 1.98 4.79 3.44
N GLY A 137 2.31 5.30 4.64
CA GLY A 137 2.89 4.52 5.72
C GLY A 137 2.01 3.41 6.30
N SER A 138 0.75 3.29 5.86
CA SER A 138 -0.15 2.20 6.25
C SER A 138 -0.08 0.97 5.34
N VAL A 139 0.59 1.08 4.20
CA VAL A 139 0.84 -0.05 3.30
C VAL A 139 1.86 -1.00 3.94
N GLY A 140 1.61 -2.29 3.85
CA GLY A 140 2.37 -3.33 4.58
C GLY A 140 1.79 -3.68 5.96
N GLY A 141 0.70 -3.04 6.39
CA GLY A 141 0.05 -3.27 7.68
C GLY A 141 -1.33 -3.94 7.60
N PHE A 142 -1.83 -4.35 8.77
CA PHE A 142 -3.20 -4.81 9.00
C PHE A 142 -4.04 -3.61 9.44
N VAL A 143 -4.62 -2.85 8.51
CA VAL A 143 -5.06 -1.47 8.77
C VAL A 143 -6.45 -1.13 8.25
N SER A 144 -7.05 -1.96 7.39
CA SER A 144 -8.32 -1.66 6.73
C SER A 144 -9.51 -2.38 7.40
N TYR A 145 -10.70 -2.08 6.92
CA TYR A 145 -11.94 -2.80 7.26
C TYR A 145 -12.27 -3.91 6.23
N GLY A 146 -11.26 -4.39 5.51
CA GLY A 146 -11.36 -5.47 4.52
C GLY A 146 -10.85 -5.08 3.13
N CYS A 147 -10.82 -3.79 2.79
CA CYS A 147 -10.23 -3.31 1.54
C CYS A 147 -8.72 -3.60 1.44
N ILE A 148 -8.24 -3.68 0.22
CA ILE A 148 -6.82 -3.86 -0.10
C ILE A 148 -6.25 -2.49 -0.47
N ARG A 149 -5.34 -1.98 0.36
CA ARG A 149 -4.76 -0.65 0.22
C ARG A 149 -3.40 -0.72 -0.44
N MET A 150 -3.19 0.12 -1.44
CA MET A 150 -1.94 0.21 -2.20
C MET A 150 -1.35 1.62 -2.12
N LEU A 151 -0.07 1.75 -2.44
CA LEU A 151 0.51 3.05 -2.76
C LEU A 151 -0.17 3.64 -4.01
N ASN A 152 -0.23 4.97 -4.12
CA ASN A 152 -0.88 5.61 -5.27
C ASN A 152 -0.19 5.29 -6.60
N GLY A 153 1.13 5.16 -6.62
CA GLY A 153 1.88 4.71 -7.79
C GLY A 153 1.53 3.28 -8.19
N ASP A 154 1.46 2.38 -7.20
CA ASP A 154 1.20 0.96 -7.41
C ASP A 154 -0.23 0.70 -7.91
N ILE A 155 -1.24 1.36 -7.31
CA ILE A 155 -2.60 1.23 -7.81
C ILE A 155 -2.74 1.81 -9.22
N SER A 156 -2.00 2.87 -9.56
CA SER A 156 -2.02 3.44 -10.91
C SER A 156 -1.43 2.48 -11.95
N ASP A 157 -0.38 1.76 -11.60
CA ASP A 157 0.22 0.72 -12.44
C ASP A 157 -0.72 -0.48 -12.59
N LEU A 158 -1.21 -1.05 -11.47
CA LEU A 158 -2.14 -2.18 -11.49
C LEU A 158 -3.42 -1.85 -12.26
N TYR A 159 -3.96 -0.64 -12.05
CA TYR A 159 -5.18 -0.18 -12.73
C TYR A 159 -5.06 -0.23 -14.27
N GLN A 160 -3.89 0.03 -14.83
CA GLN A 160 -3.66 -0.03 -16.28
C GLN A 160 -3.54 -1.46 -16.80
N ARG A 161 -3.12 -2.41 -15.96
CA ARG A 161 -2.85 -3.80 -16.34
C ARG A 161 -4.08 -4.70 -16.29
N VAL A 162 -5.15 -4.30 -15.60
CA VAL A 162 -6.33 -5.14 -15.34
C VAL A 162 -7.61 -4.50 -15.84
N SER A 163 -8.67 -5.30 -16.01
CA SER A 163 -9.97 -4.88 -16.55
C SER A 163 -11.11 -5.23 -15.60
N ILE A 164 -12.29 -4.66 -15.83
CA ILE A 164 -13.53 -5.17 -15.23
C ILE A 164 -13.68 -6.64 -15.64
N GLY A 165 -14.07 -7.49 -14.70
CA GLY A 165 -14.10 -8.94 -14.86
C GLY A 165 -12.82 -9.67 -14.43
N THR A 166 -11.70 -8.97 -14.21
CA THR A 166 -10.46 -9.59 -13.69
C THR A 166 -10.74 -10.34 -12.39
N THR A 167 -10.36 -11.61 -12.35
CA THR A 167 -10.50 -12.47 -11.17
C THR A 167 -9.57 -12.01 -10.04
N VAL A 168 -10.10 -11.95 -8.83
CA VAL A 168 -9.37 -11.62 -7.61
C VAL A 168 -9.55 -12.75 -6.61
N VAL A 169 -8.45 -13.36 -6.20
CA VAL A 169 -8.41 -14.41 -5.18
C VAL A 169 -7.73 -13.84 -3.95
N VAL A 170 -8.39 -13.94 -2.81
CA VAL A 170 -7.84 -13.50 -1.51
C VAL A 170 -7.65 -14.72 -0.63
N THR A 171 -6.45 -14.86 -0.08
CA THR A 171 -6.06 -15.97 0.82
C THR A 171 -5.40 -15.41 2.09
N HIS A 172 -5.28 -16.26 3.09
CA HIS A 172 -4.51 -15.99 4.31
C HIS A 172 -3.07 -16.47 4.19
#